data_5cae28b60a2cfc3d470bdd0f4624723b
#
_entry.id   5cae28b60a2cfc3d470bdd0f4624723b
#
_cell.length_a   1.000
_cell.length_b   1.000
_cell.length_c   1.000
_cell.angle_alpha   90.00
_cell.angle_beta   90.00
_cell.angle_gamma   90.00
#
_symmetry.space_group_name_H-M   'P 1'
#
loop_
_entity.id
_entity.type
_entity.pdbx_description
1 polymer ?
#
loop_
_entity_poly.entity_id
_entity_poly.type
_entity_poly.pdbx_seq_one_letter_code
_entity_poly.pdbx_strand_id
1 'polypeptide(L)'
;NYSQIVIMVFMFLSGISYFLMISFLNGKFKKLFKDEQLRMYIRVILIFSIGFFLYFLLVGQSEVKNSIRTSLFYVISTVSTTGFDLKANNIGLFASACMIVLMFIGGCSASSSTGLKMIRFTILLKYIPVALKRVFHPRAIILVRYNGKGLRDEEVKPIFGFFFLFLAIFMIGIIALTMAGNDLVPSLALSAASISNIGPIMGTFAEGFSY
;
A
#
# COMPACT_ATOMS: atom_id res chain seq x y z
N ASN A 1 -4.70 13.18 -20.61
CA ASN A 1 -6.13 13.40 -20.30
C ASN A 1 -6.26 14.11 -18.97
N TYR A 2 -6.88 15.31 -18.95
CA TYR A 2 -7.09 16.09 -17.73
C TYR A 2 -7.87 15.30 -16.65
N SER A 3 -8.86 14.52 -17.05
CA SER A 3 -9.68 13.68 -16.15
C SER A 3 -8.84 12.73 -15.28
N GLN A 4 -7.82 12.12 -15.84
CA GLN A 4 -6.94 11.19 -15.10
C GLN A 4 -6.11 11.92 -14.04
N ILE A 5 -5.66 13.15 -14.30
CA ILE A 5 -4.93 13.95 -13.32
C ILE A 5 -5.84 14.35 -12.16
N VAL A 6 -7.07 14.77 -12.47
CA VAL A 6 -8.06 15.10 -11.44
C VAL A 6 -8.35 13.88 -10.55
N ILE A 7 -8.59 12.72 -11.15
CA ILE A 7 -8.82 11.47 -10.42
C ILE A 7 -7.62 11.13 -9.53
N MET A 8 -6.37 11.21 -10.05
CA MET A 8 -5.16 10.95 -9.25
C MET A 8 -5.05 11.85 -8.02
N VAL A 9 -5.37 13.15 -8.16
CA VAL A 9 -5.33 14.09 -7.03
C VAL A 9 -6.33 13.67 -5.96
N PHE A 10 -7.57 13.34 -6.33
CA PHE A 10 -8.58 12.91 -5.37
C PHE A 10 -8.25 11.56 -4.74
N MET A 11 -7.73 10.59 -5.52
CA MET A 11 -7.23 9.32 -4.98
C MET A 11 -6.10 9.52 -3.97
N PHE A 12 -5.15 10.40 -4.27
CA PHE A 12 -4.06 10.74 -3.35
C PHE A 12 -4.59 11.35 -2.05
N LEU A 13 -5.52 12.29 -2.15
CA LEU A 13 -6.16 12.93 -0.99
C LEU A 13 -6.98 11.94 -0.16
N SER A 14 -7.70 11.02 -0.79
CA SER A 14 -8.50 10.00 -0.10
C SER A 14 -7.66 9.06 0.76
N GLY A 15 -6.39 8.84 0.39
CA GLY A 15 -5.42 8.05 1.17
C GLY A 15 -4.82 8.80 2.36
N ILE A 16 -5.03 10.11 2.50
CA ILE A 16 -4.53 10.92 3.62
C ILE A 16 -5.52 10.88 4.79
N SER A 17 -4.99 10.91 6.02
CA SER A 17 -5.81 10.97 7.24
C SER A 17 -6.70 12.22 7.29
N TYR A 18 -7.99 12.03 7.55
CA TYR A 18 -8.94 13.14 7.71
C TYR A 18 -8.53 14.14 8.81
N PHE A 19 -7.91 13.68 9.89
CA PHE A 19 -7.40 14.56 10.94
C PHE A 19 -6.28 15.47 10.44
N LEU A 20 -5.43 15.00 9.52
CA LEU A 20 -4.40 15.80 8.90
C LEU A 20 -5.02 16.80 7.90
N MET A 21 -6.06 16.41 7.15
CA MET A 21 -6.77 17.31 6.25
C MET A 21 -7.45 18.46 7.01
N ILE A 22 -8.12 18.19 8.13
CA ILE A 22 -8.71 19.22 9.00
C ILE A 22 -7.61 20.13 9.58
N SER A 23 -6.45 19.55 9.96
CA SER A 23 -5.32 20.35 10.45
C SER A 23 -4.74 21.26 9.37
N PHE A 24 -4.78 20.83 8.11
CA PHE A 24 -4.40 21.64 6.95
C PHE A 24 -5.35 22.82 6.76
N LEU A 25 -6.66 22.59 6.76
CA LEU A 25 -7.68 23.63 6.64
C LEU A 25 -7.59 24.67 7.77
N ASN A 26 -7.17 24.24 8.96
CA ASN A 26 -6.95 25.11 10.14
C ASN A 26 -5.57 25.82 10.11
N GLY A 27 -4.85 25.81 8.99
CA GLY A 27 -3.57 26.51 8.82
C GLY A 27 -2.37 25.90 9.56
N LYS A 28 -2.51 24.69 10.13
CA LYS A 28 -1.45 24.01 10.92
C LYS A 28 -0.53 23.16 10.02
N PHE A 29 0.05 23.74 8.98
CA PHE A 29 0.88 23.05 7.98
C PHE A 29 2.08 22.29 8.57
N LYS A 30 2.72 22.85 9.62
CA LYS A 30 3.86 22.18 10.29
C LYS A 30 3.52 20.81 10.86
N LYS A 31 2.26 20.56 11.22
CA LYS A 31 1.81 19.28 11.75
C LYS A 31 1.78 18.19 10.67
N LEU A 32 1.42 18.55 9.41
CA LEU A 32 1.44 17.61 8.30
C LEU A 32 2.84 17.08 8.02
N PHE A 33 3.80 18.01 7.88
CA PHE A 33 5.18 17.62 7.55
C PHE A 33 5.91 16.87 8.68
N LYS A 34 5.45 17.02 9.93
CA LYS A 34 6.00 16.29 11.07
C LYS A 34 5.40 14.90 11.26
N ASP A 35 4.23 14.61 10.69
CA ASP A 35 3.57 13.33 10.82
C ASP A 35 4.33 12.23 10.08
N GLU A 36 4.74 11.19 10.81
CA GLU A 36 5.53 10.10 10.24
C GLU A 36 4.73 9.23 9.28
N GLN A 37 3.42 9.10 9.49
CA GLN A 37 2.55 8.32 8.64
C GLN A 37 2.41 8.95 7.26
N LEU A 38 2.17 10.27 7.19
CA LEU A 38 2.10 10.98 5.92
C LEU A 38 3.43 10.93 5.17
N ARG A 39 4.55 11.12 5.88
CA ARG A 39 5.88 11.01 5.27
C ARG A 39 6.14 9.61 4.71
N MET A 40 5.69 8.56 5.42
CA MET A 40 5.85 7.19 4.94
C MET A 40 4.95 6.92 3.73
N TYR A 41 3.70 7.41 3.76
CA TYR A 41 2.77 7.32 2.63
C TYR A 41 3.36 7.94 1.35
N ILE A 42 3.91 9.15 1.44
CA ILE A 42 4.55 9.82 0.31
C ILE A 42 5.80 9.04 -0.15
N ARG A 43 6.64 8.54 0.78
CA ARG A 43 7.82 7.73 0.41
C ARG A 43 7.45 6.46 -0.33
N VAL A 44 6.45 5.72 0.13
CA VAL A 44 5.98 4.51 -0.54
C VAL A 44 5.52 4.84 -1.96
N ILE A 45 4.69 5.87 -2.12
CA ILE A 45 4.25 6.30 -3.45
C ILE A 45 5.44 6.65 -4.34
N LEU A 46 6.39 7.44 -3.86
CA LEU A 46 7.56 7.85 -4.65
C LEU A 46 8.45 6.66 -5.05
N ILE A 47 8.79 5.79 -4.09
CA ILE A 47 9.66 4.63 -4.34
C ILE A 47 9.03 3.71 -5.37
N PHE A 48 7.77 3.34 -5.20
CA PHE A 48 7.10 2.44 -6.13
C PHE A 48 6.81 3.12 -7.47
N SER A 49 6.48 4.41 -7.51
CA SER A 49 6.29 5.14 -8.78
C SER A 49 7.57 5.21 -9.59
N ILE A 50 8.72 5.43 -8.94
CA ILE A 50 10.02 5.39 -9.62
C ILE A 50 10.32 3.97 -10.11
N GLY A 51 10.07 2.94 -9.30
CA GLY A 51 10.25 1.54 -9.69
C GLY A 51 9.40 1.16 -10.90
N PHE A 52 8.11 1.51 -10.91
CA PHE A 52 7.22 1.27 -12.05
C PHE A 52 7.62 2.08 -13.29
N PHE A 53 8.02 3.34 -13.10
CA PHE A 53 8.51 4.16 -14.21
C PHE A 53 9.73 3.54 -14.88
N LEU A 54 10.74 3.12 -14.11
CA LEU A 54 11.92 2.44 -14.64
C LEU A 54 11.55 1.12 -15.35
N TYR A 55 10.65 0.34 -14.76
CA TYR A 55 10.17 -0.90 -15.36
C TYR A 55 9.50 -0.64 -16.72
N PHE A 56 8.58 0.34 -16.83
CA PHE A 56 7.91 0.65 -18.10
C PHE A 56 8.86 1.20 -19.16
N LEU A 57 9.91 1.92 -18.78
CA LEU A 57 10.97 2.34 -19.70
C LEU A 57 11.78 1.16 -20.23
N LEU A 58 12.16 0.20 -19.36
CA LEU A 58 12.96 -0.96 -19.76
C LEU A 58 12.18 -1.92 -20.67
N VAL A 59 10.88 -2.07 -20.44
CA VAL A 59 10.02 -2.93 -21.28
C VAL A 59 9.60 -2.25 -22.59
N GLY A 60 9.90 -0.95 -22.75
CA GLY A 60 9.68 -0.22 -24.00
C GLY A 60 8.20 -0.02 -24.37
N GLN A 61 7.28 -0.13 -23.40
CA GLN A 61 5.83 -0.14 -23.65
C GLN A 61 5.22 1.24 -23.95
N SER A 62 5.93 2.36 -23.65
CA SER A 62 5.33 3.68 -23.88
C SER A 62 6.36 4.82 -23.84
N GLU A 63 5.98 5.98 -24.41
CA GLU A 63 6.74 7.23 -24.30
C GLU A 63 6.95 7.62 -22.83
N VAL A 64 8.08 8.27 -22.52
CA VAL A 64 8.49 8.69 -21.18
C VAL A 64 7.35 9.40 -20.41
N LYS A 65 6.64 10.32 -21.09
CA LYS A 65 5.54 11.08 -20.49
C LYS A 65 4.35 10.19 -20.08
N ASN A 66 4.03 9.20 -20.89
CA ASN A 66 2.97 8.24 -20.61
C ASN A 66 3.38 7.29 -19.49
N SER A 67 4.64 6.83 -19.47
CA SER A 67 5.18 5.95 -18.42
C SER A 67 5.15 6.61 -17.04
N ILE A 68 5.50 7.89 -16.90
CA ILE A 68 5.41 8.63 -15.64
C ILE A 68 3.95 8.70 -15.16
N ARG A 69 3.03 9.07 -16.04
CA ARG A 69 1.62 9.18 -15.69
C ARG A 69 1.02 7.85 -15.27
N THR A 70 1.30 6.80 -16.03
CA THR A 70 0.78 5.46 -15.78
C THR A 70 1.30 4.90 -14.47
N SER A 71 2.61 5.04 -14.19
CA SER A 71 3.22 4.57 -12.95
C SER A 71 2.63 5.27 -11.70
N LEU A 72 2.51 6.59 -11.75
CA LEU A 72 1.87 7.36 -10.66
C LEU A 72 0.42 6.95 -10.45
N PHE A 73 -0.34 6.79 -11.54
CA PHE A 73 -1.74 6.43 -11.46
C PHE A 73 -1.93 5.06 -10.79
N TYR A 74 -1.21 4.03 -11.25
CA TYR A 74 -1.31 2.68 -10.67
C TYR A 74 -0.91 2.63 -9.20
N VAL A 75 0.21 3.26 -8.85
CA VAL A 75 0.69 3.26 -7.46
C VAL A 75 -0.29 4.00 -6.55
N ILE A 76 -0.77 5.19 -6.94
CA ILE A 76 -1.72 5.96 -6.13
C ILE A 76 -3.04 5.20 -6.01
N SER A 77 -3.58 4.66 -7.12
CA SER A 77 -4.82 3.90 -7.14
C SER A 77 -4.77 2.68 -6.21
N THR A 78 -3.64 1.96 -6.21
CA THR A 78 -3.45 0.76 -5.38
C THR A 78 -3.25 1.11 -3.91
N VAL A 79 -2.37 2.06 -3.57
CA VAL A 79 -2.09 2.43 -2.17
C VAL A 79 -3.28 3.14 -1.51
N SER A 80 -4.02 3.96 -2.27
CA SER A 80 -5.26 4.59 -1.76
C SER A 80 -6.44 3.61 -1.69
N THR A 81 -6.25 2.37 -2.15
CA THR A 81 -7.29 1.32 -2.23
C THR A 81 -8.52 1.74 -3.04
N THR A 82 -8.33 2.57 -4.06
CA THR A 82 -9.43 3.05 -4.91
C THR A 82 -9.74 2.07 -6.06
N GLY A 83 -8.72 1.38 -6.59
CA GLY A 83 -8.89 0.31 -7.58
C GLY A 83 -9.20 0.78 -9.01
N PHE A 84 -9.01 2.06 -9.34
CA PHE A 84 -9.16 2.52 -10.73
C PHE A 84 -8.08 1.94 -11.64
N ASP A 85 -8.49 1.49 -12.83
CA ASP A 85 -7.63 0.94 -13.87
C ASP A 85 -7.61 1.84 -15.12
N LEU A 86 -6.45 1.90 -15.79
CA LEU A 86 -6.27 2.61 -17.06
C LEU A 86 -6.51 1.73 -18.29
N LYS A 87 -6.92 0.46 -18.11
CA LYS A 87 -7.01 -0.55 -19.19
C LYS A 87 -5.71 -0.65 -20.00
N ALA A 88 -4.57 -0.51 -19.35
CA ALA A 88 -3.29 -0.69 -19.99
C ALA A 88 -3.07 -2.19 -20.24
N ASN A 89 -2.94 -2.56 -21.50
CA ASN A 89 -2.67 -3.93 -21.91
C ASN A 89 -1.32 -4.38 -21.33
N ASN A 90 -1.33 -5.53 -20.64
CA ASN A 90 -0.14 -6.25 -20.16
C ASN A 90 0.80 -5.44 -19.23
N ILE A 91 0.39 -5.29 -17.99
CA ILE A 91 1.24 -4.65 -16.94
C ILE A 91 2.51 -5.47 -16.65
N GLY A 92 2.53 -6.74 -17.01
CA GLY A 92 3.63 -7.67 -16.77
C GLY A 92 3.66 -8.22 -15.33
N LEU A 93 4.23 -9.42 -15.19
CA LEU A 93 4.21 -10.18 -13.93
C LEU A 93 4.92 -9.45 -12.77
N PHE A 94 6.04 -8.75 -13.06
CA PHE A 94 6.77 -7.99 -12.04
C PHE A 94 5.96 -6.85 -11.46
N ALA A 95 5.34 -6.04 -12.31
CA ALA A 95 4.52 -4.92 -11.88
C ALA A 95 3.29 -5.42 -11.08
N SER A 96 2.68 -6.51 -11.53
CA SER A 96 1.57 -7.17 -10.82
C SER A 96 1.97 -7.67 -9.43
N ALA A 97 3.14 -8.29 -9.28
CA ALA A 97 3.67 -8.71 -7.98
C ALA A 97 3.90 -7.50 -7.04
N CYS A 98 4.45 -6.40 -7.56
CA CYS A 98 4.61 -5.16 -6.80
C CYS A 98 3.27 -4.56 -6.38
N MET A 99 2.23 -4.63 -7.23
CA MET A 99 0.88 -4.18 -6.88
C MET A 99 0.29 -5.01 -5.73
N ILE A 100 0.45 -6.33 -5.72
CA ILE A 100 0.02 -7.18 -4.61
C ILE A 100 0.65 -6.70 -3.30
N VAL A 101 1.95 -6.40 -3.29
CA VAL A 101 2.63 -5.86 -2.11
C VAL A 101 2.04 -4.52 -1.68
N LEU A 102 1.75 -3.61 -2.64
CA LEU A 102 1.13 -2.32 -2.36
C LEU A 102 -0.29 -2.45 -1.80
N MET A 103 -1.06 -3.46 -2.25
CA MET A 103 -2.41 -3.76 -1.74
C MET A 103 -2.41 -4.05 -0.24
N PHE A 104 -1.35 -4.69 0.27
CA PHE A 104 -1.21 -4.94 1.71
C PHE A 104 -0.97 -3.67 2.52
N ILE A 105 -0.24 -2.71 1.98
CA ILE A 105 0.21 -1.53 2.73
C ILE A 105 -0.97 -0.60 3.06
N GLY A 106 -1.77 -0.25 2.07
CA GLY A 106 -2.91 0.67 2.21
C GLY A 106 -2.49 2.12 2.53
N GLY A 107 -3.47 3.00 2.67
CA GLY A 107 -3.25 4.41 2.99
C GLY A 107 -3.13 4.72 4.49
N CYS A 108 -3.25 6.01 4.83
CA CYS A 108 -3.15 6.50 6.20
C CYS A 108 -4.28 5.99 7.11
N SER A 109 -4.03 5.92 8.41
CA SER A 109 -5.07 5.68 9.41
C SER A 109 -6.07 6.84 9.42
N ALA A 110 -7.34 6.55 9.69
CA ALA A 110 -8.42 7.52 9.58
C ALA A 110 -8.50 8.19 8.18
N SER A 111 -8.27 7.41 7.13
CA SER A 111 -8.56 7.73 5.73
C SER A 111 -9.61 6.76 5.19
N SER A 112 -10.12 6.98 3.98
CA SER A 112 -11.07 6.08 3.31
C SER A 112 -10.43 4.76 2.85
N SER A 113 -9.10 4.69 2.78
CA SER A 113 -8.37 3.48 2.36
C SER A 113 -8.52 2.33 3.36
N THR A 114 -8.39 1.09 2.89
CA THR A 114 -8.40 -0.15 3.69
C THR A 114 -7.00 -0.77 3.77
N GLY A 115 -6.87 -2.06 4.05
CA GLY A 115 -5.59 -2.76 4.20
C GLY A 115 -5.00 -2.64 5.61
N LEU A 116 -3.71 -2.95 5.74
CA LEU A 116 -2.98 -2.92 7.03
C LEU A 116 -2.90 -1.54 7.66
N LYS A 117 -3.10 -0.48 6.88
CA LYS A 117 -2.90 0.93 7.23
C LYS A 117 -1.42 1.30 7.42
N MET A 118 -1.06 2.44 6.87
CA MET A 118 0.31 2.96 6.86
C MET A 118 0.94 3.07 8.27
N ILE A 119 0.15 3.34 9.31
CA ILE A 119 0.64 3.42 10.69
C ILE A 119 1.19 2.08 11.17
N ARG A 120 0.42 0.99 10.96
CA ARG A 120 0.83 -0.36 11.39
C ARG A 120 2.05 -0.81 10.61
N PHE A 121 2.05 -0.59 9.29
CA PHE A 121 3.20 -0.89 8.44
C PHE A 121 4.46 -0.14 8.89
N THR A 122 4.35 1.15 9.21
CA THR A 122 5.48 1.96 9.71
C THR A 122 6.02 1.42 11.04
N ILE A 123 5.12 1.04 11.97
CA ILE A 123 5.53 0.50 13.27
C ILE A 123 6.20 -0.86 13.10
N LEU A 124 5.66 -1.76 12.25
CA LEU A 124 6.29 -3.05 11.95
C LEU A 124 7.70 -2.89 11.38
N LEU A 125 7.89 -2.00 10.40
CA LEU A 125 9.22 -1.72 9.84
C LEU A 125 10.20 -1.17 10.89
N LYS A 126 9.73 -0.30 11.78
CA LYS A 126 10.57 0.25 12.86
C LYS A 126 10.87 -0.76 13.97
N TYR A 127 10.00 -1.75 14.15
CA TYR A 127 10.22 -2.81 15.13
C TYR A 127 11.37 -3.74 14.73
N ILE A 128 11.58 -4.00 13.44
CA ILE A 128 12.64 -4.89 12.96
C ILE A 128 14.03 -4.52 13.53
N PRO A 129 14.53 -3.28 13.35
CA PRO A 129 15.85 -2.91 13.92
C PRO A 129 15.85 -2.87 15.44
N VAL A 130 14.72 -2.60 16.10
CA VAL A 130 14.60 -2.65 17.56
C VAL A 130 14.69 -4.09 18.04
N ALA A 131 14.01 -5.02 17.40
CA ALA A 131 14.07 -6.44 17.72
C ALA A 131 15.50 -6.99 17.57
N LEU A 132 16.18 -6.65 16.47
CA LEU A 132 17.58 -7.03 16.26
C LEU A 132 18.50 -6.48 17.36
N LYS A 133 18.35 -5.20 17.73
CA LYS A 133 19.14 -4.60 18.81
C LYS A 133 18.88 -5.26 20.17
N ARG A 134 17.65 -5.69 20.45
CA ARG A 134 17.32 -6.42 21.70
C ARG A 134 17.99 -7.78 21.77
N VAL A 135 18.21 -8.45 20.62
CA VAL A 135 18.97 -9.71 20.58
C VAL A 135 20.42 -9.50 21.02
N PHE A 136 21.07 -8.42 20.54
CA PHE A 136 22.46 -8.10 20.91
C PHE A 136 22.60 -7.48 22.30
N HIS A 137 21.57 -6.76 22.78
CA HIS A 137 21.58 -6.06 24.07
C HIS A 137 20.31 -6.38 24.87
N PRO A 138 20.18 -7.62 25.44
CA PRO A 138 18.94 -8.08 26.07
C PRO A 138 18.53 -7.29 27.32
N ARG A 139 19.46 -6.60 27.98
CA ARG A 139 19.20 -5.75 29.15
C ARG A 139 18.85 -4.31 28.81
N ALA A 140 18.94 -3.91 27.54
CA ALA A 140 18.64 -2.53 27.13
C ALA A 140 17.13 -2.33 26.91
N ILE A 141 16.56 -1.30 27.52
CA ILE A 141 15.17 -0.91 27.30
C ILE A 141 15.11 -0.07 26.01
N ILE A 142 14.87 -0.74 24.87
CA ILE A 142 14.79 -0.09 23.57
C ILE A 142 13.31 -0.06 23.15
N LEU A 143 12.75 1.15 23.04
CA LEU A 143 11.36 1.36 22.62
C LEU A 143 11.28 1.73 21.13
N VAL A 144 10.22 1.27 20.48
CA VAL A 144 9.85 1.73 19.12
C VAL A 144 9.35 3.16 19.23
N ARG A 145 9.89 4.09 18.44
CA ARG A 145 9.46 5.49 18.44
C ARG A 145 8.55 5.79 17.24
N TYR A 146 7.39 6.37 17.52
CA TYR A 146 6.45 6.83 16.52
C TYR A 146 5.97 8.26 16.84
N ASN A 147 6.08 9.19 15.90
CA ASN A 147 5.81 10.62 16.08
C ASN A 147 6.50 11.22 17.33
N GLY A 148 7.74 10.79 17.59
CA GLY A 148 8.54 11.23 18.74
C GLY A 148 8.18 10.59 20.08
N LYS A 149 7.13 9.75 20.14
CA LYS A 149 6.72 9.02 21.36
C LYS A 149 7.26 7.60 21.32
N GLY A 150 7.77 7.11 22.45
CA GLY A 150 8.12 5.70 22.64
C GLY A 150 6.86 4.87 22.83
N LEU A 151 6.67 3.85 22.00
CA LEU A 151 5.56 2.89 22.13
C LEU A 151 5.96 1.78 23.10
N ARG A 152 5.06 1.42 24.01
CA ARG A 152 5.23 0.27 24.89
C ARG A 152 4.99 -1.03 24.12
N ASP A 153 5.54 -2.12 24.59
CA ASP A 153 5.34 -3.43 23.94
C ASP A 153 3.86 -3.85 23.93
N GLU A 154 3.07 -3.42 24.91
CA GLU A 154 1.62 -3.62 24.97
C GLU A 154 0.86 -2.95 23.80
N GLU A 155 1.36 -1.82 23.29
CA GLU A 155 0.79 -1.11 22.14
C GLU A 155 1.22 -1.71 20.82
N VAL A 156 2.37 -2.38 20.79
CA VAL A 156 2.93 -3.00 19.57
C VAL A 156 2.40 -4.41 19.35
N LYS A 157 2.18 -5.20 20.42
CA LYS A 157 1.65 -6.57 20.34
C LYS A 157 0.35 -6.70 19.53
N PRO A 158 -0.69 -5.85 19.71
CA PRO A 158 -1.91 -5.92 18.92
C PRO A 158 -1.69 -5.67 17.42
N ILE A 159 -0.67 -4.88 17.05
CA ILE A 159 -0.32 -4.62 15.65
C ILE A 159 0.20 -5.90 14.99
N PHE A 160 1.03 -6.67 15.68
CA PHE A 160 1.47 -7.98 15.21
C PHE A 160 0.31 -8.98 15.12
N GLY A 161 -0.55 -9.02 16.14
CA GLY A 161 -1.74 -9.87 16.13
C GLY A 161 -2.63 -9.61 14.90
N PHE A 162 -2.88 -8.33 14.61
CA PHE A 162 -3.62 -7.93 13.43
C PHE A 162 -2.91 -8.32 12.12
N PHE A 163 -1.59 -8.14 12.05
CA PHE A 163 -0.80 -8.50 10.86
C PHE A 163 -0.87 -10.01 10.58
N PHE A 164 -0.70 -10.85 11.60
CA PHE A 164 -0.81 -12.30 11.45
C PHE A 164 -2.23 -12.74 11.08
N LEU A 165 -3.26 -12.13 11.69
CA LEU A 165 -4.65 -12.40 11.32
C LEU A 165 -4.93 -12.02 9.85
N PHE A 166 -4.44 -10.86 9.41
CA PHE A 166 -4.56 -10.41 8.02
C PHE A 166 -3.91 -11.41 7.04
N LEU A 167 -2.69 -11.89 7.37
CA LEU A 167 -2.02 -12.93 6.58
C LEU A 167 -2.77 -14.27 6.60
N ALA A 168 -3.33 -14.67 7.73
CA ALA A 168 -4.11 -15.90 7.84
C ALA A 168 -5.35 -15.84 6.93
N ILE A 169 -6.10 -14.75 6.98
CA ILE A 169 -7.28 -14.55 6.11
C ILE A 169 -6.86 -14.52 4.63
N PHE A 170 -5.74 -13.88 4.30
CA PHE A 170 -5.18 -13.87 2.96
C PHE A 170 -4.89 -15.30 2.45
N MET A 171 -4.22 -16.11 3.25
CA MET A 171 -3.92 -17.51 2.91
C MET A 171 -5.19 -18.36 2.74
N ILE A 172 -6.18 -18.19 3.62
CA ILE A 172 -7.50 -18.86 3.50
C ILE A 172 -8.19 -18.45 2.19
N GLY A 173 -8.14 -17.16 1.83
CA GLY A 173 -8.70 -16.67 0.57
C GLY A 173 -8.04 -17.29 -0.66
N ILE A 174 -6.71 -17.44 -0.65
CA ILE A 174 -5.97 -18.10 -1.75
C ILE A 174 -6.43 -19.56 -1.89
N ILE A 175 -6.48 -20.30 -0.76
CA ILE A 175 -6.88 -21.72 -0.76
C ILE A 175 -8.32 -21.84 -1.30
N ALA A 176 -9.24 -21.02 -0.82
CA ALA A 176 -10.63 -21.06 -1.26
C ALA A 176 -10.77 -20.77 -2.78
N LEU A 177 -10.04 -19.79 -3.30
CA LEU A 177 -10.08 -19.44 -4.72
C LEU A 177 -9.42 -20.51 -5.61
N THR A 178 -8.32 -21.12 -5.18
CA THR A 178 -7.70 -22.22 -5.90
C THR A 178 -8.56 -23.48 -5.88
N MET A 179 -9.26 -23.76 -4.78
CA MET A 179 -10.26 -24.86 -4.73
C MET A 179 -11.46 -24.60 -5.66
N ALA A 180 -11.80 -23.34 -5.94
CA ALA A 180 -12.82 -22.96 -6.92
C ALA A 180 -12.36 -23.10 -8.38
N GLY A 181 -11.12 -23.56 -8.63
CA GLY A 181 -10.59 -23.83 -9.97
C GLY A 181 -9.77 -22.70 -10.58
N ASN A 182 -9.46 -21.64 -9.82
CA ASN A 182 -8.62 -20.56 -10.32
C ASN A 182 -7.12 -20.92 -10.22
N ASP A 183 -6.32 -20.41 -11.14
CA ASP A 183 -4.87 -20.50 -11.08
C ASP A 183 -4.31 -19.77 -9.85
N LEU A 184 -3.11 -20.16 -9.41
CA LEU A 184 -2.47 -19.62 -8.20
C LEU A 184 -2.24 -18.11 -8.28
N VAL A 185 -1.76 -17.60 -9.41
CA VAL A 185 -1.42 -16.17 -9.57
C VAL A 185 -2.67 -15.27 -9.53
N PRO A 186 -3.75 -15.55 -10.27
CA PRO A 186 -5.02 -14.86 -10.09
C PRO A 186 -5.58 -14.96 -8.67
N SER A 187 -5.48 -16.14 -8.03
CA SER A 187 -5.96 -16.34 -6.65
C SER A 187 -5.24 -15.47 -5.63
N LEU A 188 -3.91 -15.32 -5.77
CA LEU A 188 -3.10 -14.40 -4.94
C LEU A 188 -3.60 -12.96 -5.08
N ALA A 189 -3.76 -12.51 -6.31
CA ALA A 189 -4.17 -11.14 -6.60
C ALA A 189 -5.60 -10.84 -6.15
N LEU A 190 -6.55 -11.76 -6.40
CA LEU A 190 -7.95 -11.65 -5.98
C LEU A 190 -8.09 -11.65 -4.47
N SER A 191 -7.39 -12.54 -3.78
CA SER A 191 -7.41 -12.59 -2.31
C SER A 191 -6.86 -11.28 -1.72
N ALA A 192 -5.74 -10.76 -2.24
CA ALA A 192 -5.18 -9.49 -1.81
C ALA A 192 -6.14 -8.31 -2.05
N ALA A 193 -6.75 -8.24 -3.23
CA ALA A 193 -7.69 -7.17 -3.59
C ALA A 193 -8.97 -7.23 -2.74
N SER A 194 -9.48 -8.43 -2.46
CA SER A 194 -10.68 -8.63 -1.64
C SER A 194 -10.46 -8.19 -0.20
N ILE A 195 -9.37 -8.63 0.43
CA ILE A 195 -9.05 -8.26 1.82
C ILE A 195 -8.76 -6.76 1.95
N SER A 196 -8.09 -6.18 0.95
CA SER A 196 -7.75 -4.77 0.93
C SER A 196 -8.88 -3.89 0.39
N ASN A 197 -10.01 -4.49 -0.01
CA ASN A 197 -11.19 -3.82 -0.56
C ASN A 197 -10.85 -2.84 -1.70
N ILE A 198 -9.98 -3.27 -2.62
CA ILE A 198 -9.53 -2.45 -3.75
C ILE A 198 -10.48 -2.58 -4.93
N GLY A 199 -11.17 -3.72 -5.03
CA GLY A 199 -12.08 -3.99 -6.13
C GLY A 199 -11.43 -4.75 -7.29
N PRO A 200 -11.95 -4.62 -8.53
CA PRO A 200 -11.50 -5.39 -9.67
C PRO A 200 -10.02 -5.16 -9.95
N ILE A 201 -9.33 -6.26 -10.22
CA ILE A 201 -7.89 -6.28 -10.37
C ILE A 201 -7.50 -5.86 -11.77
N MET A 202 -6.48 -5.06 -11.81
CA MET A 202 -5.91 -4.45 -13.01
C MET A 202 -5.19 -5.47 -13.89
N GLY A 203 -5.41 -5.40 -15.21
CA GLY A 203 -4.61 -6.07 -16.21
C GLY A 203 -4.82 -7.58 -16.35
N THR A 204 -3.75 -8.32 -16.58
CA THR A 204 -3.70 -9.75 -16.93
C THR A 204 -4.41 -10.71 -15.98
N PHE A 205 -4.70 -10.27 -14.73
CA PHE A 205 -5.44 -11.10 -13.78
C PHE A 205 -6.95 -11.13 -14.03
N ALA A 206 -7.48 -10.14 -14.78
CA ALA A 206 -8.90 -10.07 -15.12
C ALA A 206 -9.28 -10.96 -16.32
N GLU A 207 -8.33 -11.36 -17.16
CA GLU A 207 -8.59 -12.16 -18.36
C GLU A 207 -9.02 -13.60 -18.05
N GLY A 208 -8.81 -14.08 -16.83
CA GLY A 208 -9.28 -15.39 -16.34
C GLY A 208 -10.74 -15.41 -15.88
N PHE A 209 -11.40 -14.26 -15.76
CA PHE A 209 -12.79 -14.14 -15.33
C PHE A 209 -13.68 -13.71 -16.50
N SER A 210 -14.03 -14.65 -17.38
CA SER A 210 -15.23 -14.53 -18.20
C SER A 210 -16.44 -14.89 -17.33
N TYR A 211 -17.26 -13.89 -16.99
CA TYR A 211 -18.59 -14.10 -16.46
C TYR A 211 -19.49 -14.69 -17.54
#